data_c45aa256794d48a2ca5b628a2c282743
#
_entry.id   c45aa256794d48a2ca5b628a2c282743
#
_cell.length_a   1.000
_cell.length_b   1.000
_cell.length_c   1.000
_cell.angle_alpha   90.00
_cell.angle_beta   90.00
_cell.angle_gamma   90.00
#
_symmetry.space_group_name_H-M   'P 1'
#
loop_
_entity.id
_entity.type
_entity.pdbx_description
1 polymer ?
#
loop_
_entity_poly.entity_id
_entity_poly.type
_entity_poly.pdbx_seq_one_letter_code
_entity_poly.pdbx_strand_id
1 'polypeptide(L)'
;MVISILTFSLLTCGLGFTQSFLQFGILRFFASLGLGSLYIACNTLMAEYVPTRYRTTVLGTLQAGWTVGYIVATLLAGWIIPDHGWRMLFYVAIIPVVIAVLMHVLVPEPEAWQKSRLQQPVMAQNASKTSAFKLIFQDKRNRNMFILWALTAGFLQFGYYGVNNWMPSYLESELGMKFKEMTLIW
;
A
#
# COMPACT_ATOMS: atom_id res chain seq x y z
N MET A 1 -4.65 -9.89 -5.08
CA MET A 1 -3.85 -9.72 -3.85
C MET A 1 -2.44 -10.32 -3.99
N VAL A 2 -2.27 -11.63 -4.21
CA VAL A 2 -0.95 -12.29 -4.31
C VAL A 2 -0.05 -11.65 -5.36
N ILE A 3 -0.54 -11.44 -6.58
CA ILE A 3 0.21 -10.78 -7.66
C ILE A 3 0.71 -9.39 -7.23
N SER A 4 -0.13 -8.63 -6.53
CA SER A 4 0.24 -7.28 -6.05
C SER A 4 1.37 -7.32 -5.01
N ILE A 5 1.32 -8.29 -4.07
CA ILE A 5 2.39 -8.49 -3.08
C ILE A 5 3.67 -8.91 -3.77
N LEU A 6 3.61 -9.89 -4.68
CA LEU A 6 4.77 -10.35 -5.43
C LEU A 6 5.41 -9.21 -6.23
N THR A 7 4.60 -8.46 -6.99
CA THR A 7 5.08 -7.31 -7.77
C THR A 7 5.74 -6.27 -6.88
N PHE A 8 5.08 -5.86 -5.80
CA PHE A 8 5.62 -4.89 -4.86
C PHE A 8 6.93 -5.38 -4.23
N SER A 9 6.96 -6.59 -3.68
CA SER A 9 8.12 -7.10 -2.94
C SER A 9 9.31 -7.39 -3.86
N LEU A 10 9.10 -7.98 -5.04
CA LEU A 10 10.18 -8.25 -6.00
C LEU A 10 10.79 -6.95 -6.54
N LEU A 11 9.95 -5.98 -6.92
CA LEU A 11 10.43 -4.69 -7.41
C LEU A 11 11.11 -3.89 -6.28
N THR A 12 10.61 -3.96 -5.05
CA THR A 12 11.25 -3.32 -3.89
C THR A 12 12.61 -3.98 -3.58
N CYS A 13 12.71 -5.30 -3.62
CA CYS A 13 14.00 -6.00 -3.52
C CYS A 13 14.96 -5.57 -4.65
N GLY A 14 14.44 -5.44 -5.87
CA GLY A 14 15.18 -4.95 -7.03
C GLY A 14 15.81 -3.57 -6.85
N LEU A 15 15.23 -2.70 -6.00
CA LEU A 15 15.80 -1.39 -5.68
C LEU A 15 17.20 -1.48 -5.05
N GLY A 16 17.48 -2.56 -4.30
CA GLY A 16 18.81 -2.81 -3.72
C GLY A 16 19.93 -2.99 -4.75
N PHE A 17 19.59 -3.39 -5.99
CA PHE A 17 20.54 -3.62 -7.07
C PHE A 17 20.76 -2.40 -7.97
N THR A 18 20.00 -1.32 -7.77
CA THR A 18 20.09 -0.14 -8.63
C THR A 18 21.42 0.61 -8.45
N GLN A 19 21.94 1.10 -9.57
CA GLN A 19 23.19 1.88 -9.63
C GLN A 19 22.94 3.33 -10.09
N SER A 20 21.74 3.64 -10.59
CA SER A 20 21.38 4.95 -11.11
C SER A 20 20.09 5.44 -10.48
N PHE A 21 20.00 6.76 -10.27
CA PHE A 21 18.78 7.42 -9.78
C PHE A 21 17.57 7.14 -10.68
N LEU A 22 17.76 7.14 -12.00
CA LEU A 22 16.68 6.87 -12.94
C LEU A 22 16.16 5.43 -12.80
N GLN A 23 17.06 4.43 -12.69
CA GLN A 23 16.68 3.04 -12.45
C GLN A 23 15.90 2.89 -11.14
N PHE A 24 16.37 3.53 -10.09
CA PHE A 24 15.68 3.56 -8.79
C PHE A 24 14.28 4.14 -8.92
N GLY A 25 14.12 5.29 -9.58
CA GLY A 25 12.84 5.96 -9.79
C GLY A 25 11.84 5.11 -10.56
N ILE A 26 12.29 4.47 -11.66
CA ILE A 26 11.44 3.61 -12.49
C ILE A 26 10.95 2.39 -11.67
N LEU A 27 11.86 1.68 -11.01
CA LEU A 27 11.48 0.52 -10.19
C LEU A 27 10.57 0.91 -9.03
N ARG A 28 10.82 2.06 -8.38
CA ARG A 28 9.99 2.58 -7.30
C ARG A 28 8.58 2.92 -7.78
N PHE A 29 8.46 3.51 -8.98
CA PHE A 29 7.16 3.79 -9.58
C PHE A 29 6.32 2.52 -9.76
N PHE A 30 6.89 1.47 -10.38
CA PHE A 30 6.19 0.21 -10.58
C PHE A 30 5.91 -0.53 -9.25
N ALA A 31 6.81 -0.48 -8.28
CA ALA A 31 6.58 -1.03 -6.95
C ALA A 31 5.38 -0.33 -6.26
N SER A 32 5.26 0.98 -6.38
CA SER A 32 4.16 1.75 -5.80
C SER A 32 2.80 1.38 -6.39
N LEU A 33 2.73 1.04 -7.69
CA LEU A 33 1.50 0.52 -8.32
C LEU A 33 1.06 -0.81 -7.69
N GLY A 34 2.02 -1.71 -7.41
CA GLY A 34 1.76 -2.97 -6.71
C GLY A 34 1.21 -2.73 -5.29
N LEU A 35 1.80 -1.80 -4.54
CA LEU A 35 1.35 -1.44 -3.20
C LEU A 35 -0.07 -0.86 -3.19
N GLY A 36 -0.37 0.07 -4.10
CA GLY A 36 -1.71 0.67 -4.22
C GLY A 36 -2.78 -0.38 -4.52
N SER A 37 -2.50 -1.30 -5.45
CA SER A 37 -3.40 -2.41 -5.78
C SER A 37 -3.63 -3.34 -4.59
N LEU A 38 -2.60 -3.61 -3.80
CA LEU A 38 -2.68 -4.45 -2.61
C LEU A 38 -3.62 -3.83 -1.56
N TYR A 39 -3.47 -2.54 -1.30
CA TYR A 39 -4.30 -1.83 -0.32
C TYR A 39 -5.78 -1.91 -0.66
N ILE A 40 -6.14 -1.66 -1.93
CA ILE A 40 -7.53 -1.77 -2.41
C ILE A 40 -8.03 -3.20 -2.25
N ALA A 41 -7.24 -4.19 -2.67
CA ALA A 41 -7.63 -5.60 -2.59
C ALA A 41 -7.86 -6.06 -1.13
N CYS A 42 -7.00 -5.65 -0.19
CA CYS A 42 -7.17 -5.98 1.23
C CYS A 42 -8.44 -5.37 1.81
N ASN A 43 -8.71 -4.09 1.55
CA ASN A 43 -9.92 -3.43 2.05
C ASN A 43 -11.20 -4.08 1.50
N THR A 44 -11.23 -4.39 0.19
CA THR A 44 -12.37 -5.05 -0.44
C THR A 44 -12.60 -6.44 0.16
N LEU A 45 -11.54 -7.22 0.31
CA LEU A 45 -11.61 -8.58 0.85
C LEU A 45 -12.11 -8.59 2.29
N MET A 46 -11.60 -7.69 3.15
CA MET A 46 -12.08 -7.54 4.51
C MET A 46 -13.55 -7.08 4.57
N ALA A 47 -13.96 -6.18 3.67
CA ALA A 47 -15.35 -5.74 3.60
C ALA A 47 -16.32 -6.86 3.22
N GLU A 48 -15.87 -7.87 2.45
CA GLU A 48 -16.68 -9.04 2.06
C GLU A 48 -16.75 -10.11 3.16
N TYR A 49 -15.61 -10.39 3.82
CA TYR A 49 -15.56 -11.44 4.84
C TYR A 49 -16.17 -11.05 6.18
N VAL A 50 -16.11 -9.75 6.53
CA VAL A 50 -16.48 -9.31 7.87
C VAL A 50 -17.96 -8.92 7.92
N PRO A 51 -18.73 -9.46 8.90
CA PRO A 51 -20.12 -9.04 9.15
C PRO A 51 -20.20 -7.52 9.37
N THR A 52 -21.27 -6.90 8.87
CA THR A 52 -21.47 -5.45 8.87
C THR A 52 -21.27 -4.81 10.27
N ARG A 53 -21.66 -5.54 11.32
CA ARG A 53 -21.53 -5.10 12.73
C ARG A 53 -20.06 -4.79 13.11
N TYR A 54 -19.11 -5.57 12.63
CA TYR A 54 -17.69 -5.47 13.02
C TYR A 54 -16.81 -4.84 11.94
N ARG A 55 -17.40 -4.50 10.79
CA ARG A 55 -16.66 -4.03 9.61
C ARG A 55 -15.78 -2.82 9.90
N THR A 56 -16.33 -1.80 10.57
CA THR A 56 -15.58 -0.57 10.90
C THR A 56 -14.40 -0.86 11.80
N THR A 57 -14.59 -1.71 12.83
CA THR A 57 -13.51 -2.07 13.76
C THR A 57 -12.39 -2.83 13.05
N VAL A 58 -12.75 -3.83 12.23
CA VAL A 58 -11.74 -4.63 11.51
C VAL A 58 -11.00 -3.80 10.47
N LEU A 59 -11.68 -2.93 9.72
CA LEU A 59 -11.02 -2.03 8.78
C LEU A 59 -10.12 -1.01 9.51
N GLY A 60 -10.54 -0.52 10.68
CA GLY A 60 -9.69 0.33 11.53
C GLY A 60 -8.44 -0.39 12.02
N THR A 61 -8.56 -1.66 12.45
CA THR A 61 -7.41 -2.48 12.84
C THR A 61 -6.47 -2.76 11.67
N LEU A 62 -7.02 -3.01 10.48
CA LEU A 62 -6.22 -3.16 9.25
C LEU A 62 -5.43 -1.88 8.96
N GLN A 63 -6.05 -0.72 9.15
CA GLN A 63 -5.38 0.57 8.96
C GLN A 63 -4.27 0.79 10.01
N ALA A 64 -4.48 0.39 11.27
CA ALA A 64 -3.45 0.45 12.31
C ALA A 64 -2.22 -0.41 11.96
N GLY A 65 -2.39 -1.49 11.19
CA GLY A 65 -1.29 -2.30 10.66
C GLY A 65 -0.27 -1.49 9.83
N TRP A 66 -0.70 -0.40 9.20
CA TRP A 66 0.20 0.52 8.51
C TRP A 66 1.21 1.16 9.48
N THR A 67 0.71 1.69 10.60
CA THR A 67 1.55 2.32 11.63
C THR A 67 2.52 1.30 12.26
N VAL A 68 2.03 0.11 12.58
CA VAL A 68 2.88 -0.98 13.11
C VAL A 68 3.97 -1.35 12.10
N GLY A 69 3.61 -1.50 10.83
CA GLY A 69 4.59 -1.76 9.76
C GLY A 69 5.64 -0.67 9.62
N TYR A 70 5.23 0.59 9.76
CA TYR A 70 6.15 1.73 9.73
C TYR A 70 7.13 1.70 10.90
N ILE A 71 6.66 1.44 12.12
CA ILE A 71 7.50 1.29 13.33
C ILE A 71 8.54 0.18 13.12
N VAL A 72 8.08 -1.00 12.68
CA VAL A 72 8.99 -2.14 12.42
C VAL A 72 10.03 -1.78 11.36
N ALA A 73 9.62 -1.14 10.25
CA ALA A 73 10.53 -0.73 9.19
C ALA A 73 11.57 0.29 9.68
N THR A 74 11.15 1.25 10.53
CA THR A 74 12.05 2.26 11.11
C THR A 74 13.07 1.62 12.05
N LEU A 75 12.64 0.70 12.92
CA LEU A 75 13.55 -0.04 13.81
C LEU A 75 14.54 -0.90 13.03
N LEU A 76 14.10 -1.60 12.00
CA LEU A 76 14.98 -2.36 11.11
C LEU A 76 15.97 -1.45 10.39
N ALA A 77 15.53 -0.28 9.93
CA ALA A 77 16.43 0.69 9.31
C ALA A 77 17.49 1.20 10.29
N GLY A 78 17.11 1.53 11.53
CA GLY A 78 18.04 1.97 12.59
C GLY A 78 19.08 0.92 12.95
N TRP A 79 18.73 -0.36 12.79
CA TRP A 79 19.63 -1.48 13.08
C TRP A 79 20.49 -1.88 11.88
N ILE A 80 19.93 -1.95 10.68
CA ILE A 80 20.59 -2.49 9.49
C ILE A 80 21.48 -1.43 8.81
N ILE A 81 21.02 -0.20 8.67
CA ILE A 81 21.70 0.82 7.87
C ILE A 81 23.11 1.15 8.37
N PRO A 82 23.36 1.32 9.71
CA PRO A 82 24.68 1.67 10.19
C PRO A 82 25.76 0.64 9.86
N ASP A 83 25.42 -0.65 9.90
CA ASP A 83 26.38 -1.75 9.75
C ASP A 83 26.46 -2.31 8.33
N HIS A 84 25.32 -2.33 7.61
CA HIS A 84 25.18 -3.03 6.32
C HIS A 84 24.79 -2.10 5.15
N GLY A 85 24.54 -0.83 5.44
CA GLY A 85 24.10 0.14 4.44
C GLY A 85 22.64 0.00 4.00
N TRP A 86 22.14 1.00 3.29
CA TRP A 86 20.75 1.13 2.91
C TRP A 86 20.25 0.03 1.93
N ARG A 87 21.15 -0.55 1.11
CA ARG A 87 20.79 -1.59 0.16
C ARG A 87 20.27 -2.86 0.85
N MET A 88 20.86 -3.22 1.97
CA MET A 88 20.44 -4.41 2.73
C MET A 88 18.99 -4.34 3.19
N LEU A 89 18.51 -3.14 3.50
CA LEU A 89 17.11 -2.93 3.88
C LEU A 89 16.14 -3.33 2.76
N PHE A 90 16.50 -3.08 1.49
CA PHE A 90 15.66 -3.48 0.35
C PHE A 90 15.68 -5.00 0.12
N TYR A 91 16.76 -5.69 0.45
CA TYR A 91 16.80 -7.16 0.34
C TYR A 91 15.88 -7.83 1.38
N VAL A 92 15.72 -7.23 2.55
CA VAL A 92 14.78 -7.72 3.58
C VAL A 92 13.33 -7.64 3.07
N ALA A 93 13.02 -6.78 2.10
CA ALA A 93 11.70 -6.70 1.47
C ALA A 93 11.27 -7.97 0.70
N ILE A 94 12.14 -8.98 0.59
CA ILE A 94 11.78 -10.30 0.06
C ILE A 94 10.92 -11.12 1.05
N ILE A 95 10.99 -10.83 2.35
CA ILE A 95 10.24 -11.56 3.39
C ILE A 95 8.73 -11.58 3.13
N PRO A 96 8.07 -10.48 2.76
CA PRO A 96 6.65 -10.48 2.41
C PRO A 96 6.27 -11.44 1.27
N VAL A 97 7.21 -11.81 0.39
CA VAL A 97 6.96 -12.82 -0.66
C VAL A 97 6.61 -14.17 -0.04
N VAL A 98 7.35 -14.56 1.00
CA VAL A 98 7.08 -15.83 1.71
C VAL A 98 5.69 -15.81 2.32
N ILE A 99 5.31 -14.68 2.93
CA ILE A 99 3.97 -14.49 3.49
C ILE A 99 2.90 -14.55 2.39
N ALA A 100 3.16 -13.94 1.22
CA ALA A 100 2.24 -13.98 0.09
C ALA A 100 2.00 -15.40 -0.43
N VAL A 101 3.07 -16.19 -0.53
CA VAL A 101 2.99 -17.60 -0.95
C VAL A 101 2.20 -18.42 0.08
N LEU A 102 2.49 -18.23 1.37
CA LEU A 102 1.75 -18.89 2.44
C LEU A 102 0.26 -18.53 2.41
N MET A 103 -0.07 -17.25 2.23
CA MET A 103 -1.46 -16.81 2.11
C MET A 103 -2.15 -17.43 0.88
N HIS A 104 -1.44 -17.56 -0.23
CA HIS A 104 -2.02 -18.17 -1.43
C HIS A 104 -2.40 -19.64 -1.23
N VAL A 105 -1.60 -20.35 -0.45
CA VAL A 105 -1.81 -21.80 -0.17
C VAL A 105 -2.84 -22.01 0.93
N LEU A 106 -2.84 -21.16 1.96
CA LEU A 106 -3.63 -21.36 3.18
C LEU A 106 -5.01 -20.69 3.14
N VAL A 107 -5.18 -19.61 2.36
CA VAL A 107 -6.43 -18.83 2.33
C VAL A 107 -7.22 -19.17 1.07
N PRO A 108 -8.34 -19.90 1.19
CA PRO A 108 -9.22 -20.18 0.05
C PRO A 108 -9.87 -18.89 -0.47
N GLU A 109 -10.20 -18.90 -1.76
CA GLU A 109 -10.93 -17.76 -2.36
C GLU A 109 -12.34 -17.63 -1.76
N PRO A 110 -12.83 -16.38 -1.48
CA PRO A 110 -14.16 -16.17 -0.91
C PRO A 110 -15.24 -16.77 -1.79
N GLU A 111 -16.19 -17.48 -1.18
CA GLU A 111 -17.35 -18.04 -1.91
C GLU A 111 -18.17 -16.95 -2.61
N ALA A 112 -18.31 -15.77 -1.99
CA ALA A 112 -19.01 -14.64 -2.57
C ALA A 112 -18.37 -14.19 -3.89
N TRP A 113 -17.04 -14.16 -3.96
CA TRP A 113 -16.29 -13.84 -5.17
C TRP A 113 -16.45 -14.93 -6.25
N GLN A 114 -16.39 -16.20 -5.87
CA GLN A 114 -16.62 -17.32 -6.79
C GLN A 114 -18.03 -17.28 -7.37
N LYS A 115 -19.04 -17.02 -6.56
CA LYS A 115 -20.43 -16.86 -6.97
C LYS A 115 -20.62 -15.66 -7.91
N SER A 116 -20.02 -14.52 -7.59
CA SER A 116 -20.09 -13.33 -8.43
C SER A 116 -19.41 -13.54 -9.79
N ARG A 117 -18.30 -14.26 -9.84
CA ARG A 117 -17.59 -14.60 -11.07
C ARG A 117 -18.40 -15.54 -11.97
N LEU A 118 -19.13 -16.49 -11.38
CA LEU A 118 -20.02 -17.38 -12.12
C LEU A 118 -21.25 -16.63 -12.67
N GLN A 119 -21.70 -15.59 -11.99
CA GLN A 119 -22.84 -14.76 -12.41
C GLN A 119 -22.46 -13.65 -13.40
N GLN A 120 -21.18 -13.25 -13.46
CA GLN A 120 -20.70 -12.22 -14.38
C GLN A 120 -21.06 -12.45 -15.87
N PRO A 121 -20.97 -13.67 -16.44
CA PRO A 121 -21.33 -13.88 -17.83
C PRO A 121 -22.80 -13.54 -18.13
N VAL A 122 -23.70 -13.77 -17.17
CA VAL A 122 -25.13 -13.49 -17.32
C VAL A 122 -25.43 -11.99 -17.14
N MET A 123 -24.77 -11.32 -16.21
CA MET A 123 -24.92 -9.87 -16.00
C MET A 123 -24.20 -9.04 -17.06
N ALA A 124 -23.08 -9.50 -17.59
CA ALA A 124 -22.32 -8.80 -18.64
C ALA A 124 -23.03 -8.77 -19.97
N GLN A 125 -23.94 -9.72 -20.24
CA GLN A 125 -24.82 -9.68 -21.45
C GLN A 125 -25.90 -8.60 -21.37
N ASN A 126 -26.30 -8.20 -20.14
CA ASN A 126 -27.36 -7.22 -19.91
C ASN A 126 -26.87 -5.86 -19.39
N ALA A 127 -25.63 -5.74 -18.98
CA ALA A 127 -25.09 -4.48 -18.52
C ALA A 127 -24.46 -3.71 -19.70
N SER A 128 -24.99 -2.52 -19.96
CA SER A 128 -24.31 -1.54 -20.81
C SER A 128 -22.85 -1.46 -20.46
N LYS A 129 -21.94 -1.61 -21.43
CA LYS A 129 -20.46 -1.51 -21.30
C LYS A 129 -20.00 -0.12 -20.84
N THR A 130 -20.80 0.59 -20.07
CA THR A 130 -20.49 1.93 -19.57
C THR A 130 -19.47 1.80 -18.45
N SER A 131 -18.26 2.31 -18.67
CA SER A 131 -17.20 2.34 -17.66
C SER A 131 -17.71 2.98 -16.37
N ALA A 132 -17.37 2.42 -15.20
CA ALA A 132 -17.71 2.97 -13.90
C ALA A 132 -17.27 4.45 -13.77
N PHE A 133 -16.13 4.81 -14.36
CA PHE A 133 -15.70 6.20 -14.46
C PHE A 133 -16.71 7.08 -15.20
N LYS A 134 -17.24 6.63 -16.32
CA LYS A 134 -18.23 7.40 -17.08
C LYS A 134 -19.49 7.65 -16.25
N LEU A 135 -19.95 6.68 -15.47
CA LEU A 135 -21.10 6.82 -14.57
C LEU A 135 -20.86 7.86 -13.47
N ILE A 136 -19.66 7.87 -12.86
CA ILE A 136 -19.30 8.85 -11.83
C ILE A 136 -19.28 10.26 -12.40
N PHE A 137 -18.74 10.45 -13.61
CA PHE A 137 -18.58 11.77 -14.23
C PHE A 137 -19.82 12.29 -14.97
N GLN A 138 -20.81 11.45 -15.26
CA GLN A 138 -22.07 11.86 -15.90
C GLN A 138 -22.95 12.68 -14.94
N ASP A 139 -23.06 12.28 -13.69
CA ASP A 139 -23.85 13.01 -12.70
C ASP A 139 -23.00 14.09 -12.01
N LYS A 140 -23.46 15.34 -12.07
CA LYS A 140 -22.79 16.51 -11.49
C LYS A 140 -22.55 16.35 -9.98
N ARG A 141 -23.48 15.76 -9.26
CA ARG A 141 -23.39 15.55 -7.81
C ARG A 141 -22.30 14.53 -7.48
N ASN A 142 -22.31 13.38 -8.14
CA ASN A 142 -21.34 12.32 -7.94
C ASN A 142 -19.93 12.77 -8.33
N ARG A 143 -19.80 13.50 -9.44
CA ARG A 143 -18.53 14.11 -9.87
C ARG A 143 -17.98 15.07 -8.85
N ASN A 144 -18.79 16.01 -8.35
CA ASN A 144 -18.34 16.99 -7.35
C ASN A 144 -17.92 16.31 -6.03
N MET A 145 -18.70 15.33 -5.58
CA MET A 145 -18.36 14.52 -4.40
C MET A 145 -17.02 13.79 -4.60
N PHE A 146 -16.81 13.16 -5.75
CA PHE A 146 -15.58 12.47 -6.07
C PHE A 146 -14.38 13.44 -6.07
N ILE A 147 -14.51 14.61 -6.72
CA ILE A 147 -13.45 15.63 -6.77
C ILE A 147 -13.13 16.15 -5.38
N LEU A 148 -14.15 16.48 -4.57
CA LEU A 148 -13.94 16.96 -3.20
C LEU A 148 -13.23 15.92 -2.33
N TRP A 149 -13.64 14.64 -2.39
CA TRP A 149 -12.97 13.55 -1.70
C TRP A 149 -11.53 13.36 -2.16
N ALA A 150 -11.28 13.41 -3.47
CA ALA A 150 -9.95 13.28 -4.02
C ALA A 150 -9.02 14.42 -3.57
N LEU A 151 -9.52 15.67 -3.56
CA LEU A 151 -8.77 16.83 -3.09
C LEU A 151 -8.48 16.72 -1.57
N THR A 152 -9.48 16.38 -0.78
CA THR A 152 -9.32 16.20 0.68
C THR A 152 -8.27 15.13 0.99
N ALA A 153 -8.36 13.98 0.32
CA ALA A 153 -7.37 12.91 0.47
C ALA A 153 -5.97 13.36 0.01
N GLY A 154 -5.89 14.12 -1.10
CA GLY A 154 -4.64 14.66 -1.61
C GLY A 154 -3.96 15.62 -0.62
N PHE A 155 -4.71 16.56 -0.05
CA PHE A 155 -4.19 17.50 0.96
C PHE A 155 -3.77 16.80 2.25
N LEU A 156 -4.56 15.81 2.70
CA LEU A 156 -4.20 15.00 3.87
C LEU A 156 -2.87 14.27 3.65
N GLN A 157 -2.72 13.61 2.51
CA GLN A 157 -1.50 12.88 2.16
C GLN A 157 -0.31 13.81 1.95
N PHE A 158 -0.53 14.98 1.36
CA PHE A 158 0.51 15.99 1.21
C PHE A 158 1.06 16.41 2.58
N GLY A 159 0.19 16.72 3.55
CA GLY A 159 0.61 17.06 4.92
C GLY A 159 1.34 15.89 5.60
N TYR A 160 0.76 14.68 5.53
CA TYR A 160 1.34 13.50 6.13
C TYR A 160 2.74 13.18 5.57
N TYR A 161 2.89 13.08 4.26
CA TYR A 161 4.18 12.77 3.63
C TYR A 161 5.16 13.94 3.69
N GLY A 162 4.67 15.18 3.67
CA GLY A 162 5.51 16.35 3.87
C GLY A 162 6.24 16.29 5.21
N VAL A 163 5.51 16.09 6.29
CA VAL A 163 6.12 15.97 7.61
C VAL A 163 7.01 14.72 7.71
N ASN A 164 6.49 13.55 7.36
CA ASN A 164 7.21 12.29 7.56
C ASN A 164 8.51 12.18 6.74
N ASN A 165 8.55 12.74 5.54
CA ASN A 165 9.74 12.65 4.68
C ASN A 165 10.79 13.72 5.01
N TRP A 166 10.39 14.91 5.44
CA TRP A 166 11.30 16.01 5.67
C TRP A 166 11.79 16.13 7.11
N MET A 167 11.00 15.65 8.08
CA MET A 167 11.35 15.73 9.49
C MET A 167 12.69 15.04 9.84
N PRO A 168 12.99 13.82 9.35
CA PRO A 168 14.29 13.20 9.61
C PRO A 168 15.46 14.06 9.13
N SER A 169 15.36 14.59 7.90
CA SER A 169 16.39 15.49 7.36
C SER A 169 16.55 16.78 8.16
N TYR A 170 15.45 17.34 8.65
CA TYR A 170 15.45 18.50 9.52
C TYR A 170 16.14 18.21 10.87
N LEU A 171 15.80 17.10 11.50
CA LEU A 171 16.40 16.68 12.78
C LEU A 171 17.91 16.46 12.65
N GLU A 172 18.36 15.90 11.53
CA GLU A 172 19.77 15.69 11.25
C GLU A 172 20.51 17.03 10.98
N SER A 173 19.97 17.86 10.08
CA SER A 173 20.65 19.08 9.61
C SER A 173 20.64 20.21 10.63
N GLU A 174 19.52 20.42 11.33
CA GLU A 174 19.32 21.55 12.22
C GLU A 174 19.62 21.23 13.70
N LEU A 175 19.29 20.01 14.14
CA LEU A 175 19.48 19.60 15.52
C LEU A 175 20.71 18.68 15.72
N GLY A 176 21.39 18.29 14.63
CA GLY A 176 22.59 17.45 14.68
C GLY A 176 22.36 16.06 15.29
N MET A 177 21.12 15.57 15.25
CA MET A 177 20.77 14.28 15.85
C MET A 177 21.35 13.13 15.04
N LYS A 178 21.84 12.10 15.73
CA LYS A 178 22.35 10.89 15.09
C LYS A 178 21.16 10.05 14.59
N PHE A 179 21.35 9.37 13.47
CA PHE A 179 20.31 8.52 12.85
C PHE A 179 19.65 7.55 13.83
N LYS A 180 20.44 6.93 14.72
CA LYS A 180 19.94 5.99 15.74
C LYS A 180 19.05 6.67 16.80
N GLU A 181 19.31 7.91 17.15
CA GLU A 181 18.48 8.68 18.08
C GLU A 181 17.15 9.07 17.43
N MET A 182 17.18 9.44 16.16
CA MET A 182 15.97 9.76 15.38
C MET A 182 15.01 8.56 15.27
N THR A 183 15.53 7.34 15.10
CA THR A 183 14.69 6.13 15.00
C THR A 183 13.94 5.77 16.28
N LEU A 184 14.34 6.31 17.43
CA LEU A 184 13.66 6.10 18.71
C LEU A 184 12.58 7.16 19.00
N ILE A 185 12.68 8.32 18.38
CA ILE A 185 11.75 9.44 18.57
C ILE A 185 10.64 9.43 17.53
N TRP A 186 10.95 8.96 16.34
CA TRP A 186 10.07 8.93 15.17
C TRP A 186 9.36 7.59 15.00
#